data_4be3c77786a2856770ed035dd246e159
#
_entry.id   4be3c77786a2856770ed035dd246e159
#
_cell.length_a   1.000
_cell.length_b   1.000
_cell.length_c   1.000
_cell.angle_alpha   90.00
_cell.angle_beta   90.00
_cell.angle_gamma   90.00
#
_symmetry.space_group_name_H-M   'P 1'
#
loop_
_entity.id
_entity.type
_entity.pdbx_description
1 polymer ?
#
loop_
_entity_poly.entity_id
_entity_poly.type
_entity_poly.pdbx_seq_one_letter_code
_entity_poly.pdbx_strand_id
1 'polypeptide(L)'
;KLVIAISVKADGKTYTTTEGRCLKRLGRNSKPAYPDELSNVYSSVQNPDFSGRIIGESTLDDINKLEVYSLKEKLRVRDSKSTLPDLDDIDFLRDLQLIKYDGDVERLTIAGLLFVGKETSIQRLLPQAEVIYLHYSADNLEEYDARLDLKLPLISVIDKLTERVQAYSKIENIQVGLFRLEVEDFPERVFQEALLNALSHRDYQSNAAVYVKQYPDRVVIENPGGFLEGITEDNIITHPSIPRNK
;
A
#
# COMPACT_ATOMS: atom_id res chain seq x y z
N LYS A 1 -0.10 44.75 -23.13
CA LYS A 1 0.96 43.73 -23.06
C LYS A 1 0.44 42.45 -23.72
N LEU A 2 1.14 42.00 -24.75
CA LEU A 2 0.84 40.73 -25.40
C LEU A 2 1.40 39.60 -24.49
N VAL A 3 0.57 38.60 -24.13
CA VAL A 3 0.97 37.45 -23.37
C VAL A 3 0.80 36.23 -24.27
N ILE A 4 1.84 35.46 -24.43
CA ILE A 4 1.82 34.18 -25.18
C ILE A 4 1.80 33.08 -24.12
N ALA A 5 0.76 32.23 -24.13
CA ALA A 5 0.66 31.04 -23.31
C ALA A 5 0.89 29.79 -24.21
N ILE A 6 1.85 28.97 -23.82
CA ILE A 6 2.13 27.69 -24.50
C ILE A 6 1.76 26.60 -23.50
N SER A 7 0.81 25.75 -23.88
CA SER A 7 0.42 24.56 -23.10
C SER A 7 0.92 23.32 -23.80
N VAL A 8 1.66 22.48 -23.10
CA VAL A 8 2.18 21.19 -23.58
C VAL A 8 1.60 20.08 -22.72
N LYS A 9 0.93 19.11 -23.35
CA LYS A 9 0.45 17.91 -22.64
C LYS A 9 1.62 16.96 -22.37
N ALA A 10 1.67 16.40 -21.17
CA ALA A 10 2.59 15.32 -20.86
C ALA A 10 2.16 14.07 -21.66
N ASP A 11 3.06 13.53 -22.47
CA ASP A 11 2.84 12.32 -23.28
C ASP A 11 3.65 11.12 -22.78
N GLY A 12 4.29 11.28 -21.63
CA GLY A 12 5.07 10.22 -20.99
C GLY A 12 6.41 9.91 -21.64
N LYS A 13 6.83 10.71 -22.59
CA LYS A 13 8.12 10.55 -23.25
C LYS A 13 9.15 11.49 -22.62
N THR A 14 10.38 11.03 -22.57
CA THR A 14 11.51 11.89 -22.25
C THR A 14 12.04 12.55 -23.50
N TYR A 15 12.22 13.85 -23.42
CA TYR A 15 12.80 14.63 -24.51
C TYR A 15 14.17 15.16 -24.09
N THR A 16 15.12 15.13 -25.02
CA THR A 16 16.43 15.72 -24.82
C THR A 16 16.52 17.06 -25.55
N THR A 17 17.30 17.95 -24.98
CA THR A 17 17.70 19.18 -25.72
C THR A 17 18.54 18.81 -26.93
N THR A 18 18.76 19.75 -27.84
CA THR A 18 19.68 19.60 -29.00
C THR A 18 21.12 19.23 -28.57
N GLU A 19 21.46 19.48 -27.29
CA GLU A 19 22.76 19.12 -26.70
C GLU A 19 22.72 17.73 -26.02
N GLY A 20 21.63 16.96 -26.17
CA GLY A 20 21.49 15.62 -25.61
C GLY A 20 21.22 15.58 -24.11
N ARG A 21 20.87 16.70 -23.48
CA ARG A 21 20.58 16.78 -22.04
C ARG A 21 19.10 16.59 -21.76
N CYS A 22 18.75 15.71 -20.84
CA CYS A 22 17.43 15.65 -20.24
C CYS A 22 17.33 16.64 -19.09
N LEU A 23 16.30 17.48 -19.08
CA LEU A 23 16.07 18.49 -18.07
C LEU A 23 14.74 18.25 -17.37
N LYS A 24 14.71 18.41 -16.04
CA LYS A 24 13.48 18.46 -15.25
C LYS A 24 13.21 19.89 -14.74
N ARG A 25 11.94 20.23 -14.62
CA ARG A 25 11.51 21.53 -14.07
C ARG A 25 11.41 21.41 -12.54
N LEU A 26 12.09 22.34 -11.84
CA LEU A 26 11.99 22.52 -10.40
C LEU A 26 11.63 23.97 -10.11
N GLY A 27 10.34 24.24 -9.90
CA GLY A 27 9.82 25.58 -9.74
C GLY A 27 10.10 26.44 -10.98
N ARG A 28 10.87 27.53 -10.82
CA ARG A 28 11.23 28.46 -11.92
C ARG A 28 12.46 28.04 -12.71
N ASN A 29 13.19 27.03 -12.24
CA ASN A 29 14.46 26.61 -12.85
C ASN A 29 14.34 25.25 -13.52
N SER A 30 15.18 25.00 -14.55
CA SER A 30 15.38 23.70 -15.15
C SER A 30 16.72 23.14 -14.70
N LYS A 31 16.75 21.87 -14.22
CA LYS A 31 17.96 21.17 -13.78
C LYS A 31 18.15 19.90 -14.61
N PRO A 32 19.38 19.40 -14.78
CA PRO A 32 19.60 18.11 -15.40
C PRO A 32 18.82 17.00 -14.64
N ALA A 33 18.18 16.12 -15.38
CA ALA A 33 17.57 14.92 -14.83
C ALA A 33 18.60 13.79 -14.85
N TYR A 34 18.75 13.05 -13.75
CA TYR A 34 19.66 11.93 -13.64
C TYR A 34 19.00 10.63 -14.15
N PRO A 35 19.79 9.61 -14.55
CA PRO A 35 19.26 8.34 -15.07
C PRO A 35 18.22 7.68 -14.18
N ASP A 36 18.42 7.71 -12.85
CA ASP A 36 17.50 7.12 -11.87
C ASP A 36 16.14 7.84 -11.85
N GLU A 37 16.14 9.15 -12.04
CA GLU A 37 14.92 9.95 -12.12
C GLU A 37 14.18 9.71 -13.43
N LEU A 38 14.91 9.49 -14.53
CA LEU A 38 14.34 9.14 -15.83
C LEU A 38 13.73 7.75 -15.82
N SER A 39 14.37 6.77 -15.18
CA SER A 39 13.80 5.43 -15.03
C SER A 39 12.49 5.43 -14.25
N ASN A 40 12.38 6.27 -13.22
CA ASN A 40 11.13 6.45 -12.47
C ASN A 40 10.01 7.08 -13.31
N VAL A 41 10.34 8.06 -14.16
CA VAL A 41 9.37 8.64 -15.11
C VAL A 41 8.92 7.59 -16.12
N TYR A 42 9.83 6.81 -16.70
CA TYR A 42 9.48 5.74 -17.64
C TYR A 42 8.59 4.67 -16.99
N SER A 43 8.92 4.25 -15.78
CA SER A 43 8.13 3.23 -15.06
C SER A 43 6.74 3.73 -14.66
N SER A 44 6.60 4.99 -14.26
CA SER A 44 5.32 5.58 -13.87
C SER A 44 4.36 5.79 -15.06
N VAL A 45 4.91 6.08 -16.24
CA VAL A 45 4.10 6.34 -17.44
C VAL A 45 3.69 5.04 -18.16
N GLN A 46 4.57 4.02 -18.19
CA GLN A 46 4.27 2.76 -18.86
C GLN A 46 3.37 1.84 -18.03
N ASN A 47 3.36 1.99 -16.72
CA ASN A 47 2.52 1.20 -15.86
C ASN A 47 2.25 1.96 -14.55
N PRO A 48 1.23 2.84 -14.53
CA PRO A 48 0.91 3.67 -13.36
C PRO A 48 0.50 2.85 -12.14
N ASP A 49 0.07 1.60 -12.35
CA ASP A 49 -0.27 0.66 -11.29
C ASP A 49 0.77 -0.45 -11.19
N PHE A 50 1.69 -0.30 -10.21
CA PHE A 50 2.69 -1.30 -9.93
C PHE A 50 2.08 -2.63 -9.48
N SER A 51 0.97 -2.59 -8.74
CA SER A 51 0.32 -3.78 -8.18
C SER A 51 -0.26 -4.70 -9.26
N GLY A 52 -0.65 -4.16 -10.40
CA GLY A 52 -1.18 -4.91 -11.55
C GLY A 52 -0.13 -5.59 -12.43
N ARG A 53 1.18 -5.46 -12.13
CA ARG A 53 2.25 -6.11 -12.88
C ARG A 53 2.30 -7.61 -12.62
N ILE A 54 2.55 -8.38 -13.67
CA ILE A 54 2.75 -9.83 -13.58
C ILE A 54 4.13 -10.13 -12.99
N ILE A 55 4.19 -11.13 -12.11
CA ILE A 55 5.43 -11.68 -11.57
C ILE A 55 5.82 -12.89 -12.43
N GLY A 56 6.79 -12.72 -13.33
CA GLY A 56 7.18 -13.74 -14.32
C GLY A 56 7.64 -15.08 -13.73
N GLU A 57 8.13 -15.09 -12.50
CA GLU A 57 8.58 -16.30 -11.79
C GLU A 57 7.49 -16.95 -10.94
N SER A 58 6.28 -16.36 -10.87
CA SER A 58 5.17 -16.91 -10.09
C SER A 58 4.45 -18.01 -10.83
N THR A 59 3.82 -18.89 -10.07
CA THR A 59 2.94 -19.96 -10.55
C THR A 59 1.68 -20.00 -9.70
N LEU A 60 0.65 -20.74 -10.12
CA LEU A 60 -0.56 -20.94 -9.30
C LEU A 60 -0.27 -21.71 -8.00
N ASP A 61 0.86 -22.44 -7.93
CA ASP A 61 1.30 -23.09 -6.69
C ASP A 61 1.74 -22.10 -5.61
N ASP A 62 2.02 -20.86 -5.97
CA ASP A 62 2.33 -19.78 -5.02
C ASP A 62 1.09 -19.27 -4.27
N ILE A 63 -0.11 -19.70 -4.66
CA ILE A 63 -1.38 -19.28 -4.04
C ILE A 63 -1.63 -20.05 -2.75
N ASN A 64 -2.04 -19.33 -1.71
CA ASN A 64 -2.55 -19.88 -0.47
C ASN A 64 -4.09 -19.96 -0.52
N LYS A 65 -4.65 -21.15 -0.60
CA LYS A 65 -6.11 -21.35 -0.69
C LYS A 65 -6.87 -20.82 0.53
N LEU A 66 -6.26 -20.80 1.71
CA LEU A 66 -6.89 -20.25 2.91
C LEU A 66 -7.05 -18.72 2.79
N GLU A 67 -6.09 -18.03 2.18
CA GLU A 67 -6.20 -16.59 1.93
C GLU A 67 -7.25 -16.28 0.85
N VAL A 68 -7.38 -17.13 -0.18
CA VAL A 68 -8.47 -17.01 -1.17
C VAL A 68 -9.82 -17.14 -0.49
N TYR A 69 -9.98 -18.15 0.38
CA TYR A 69 -11.20 -18.32 1.16
C TYR A 69 -11.49 -17.11 2.05
N SER A 70 -10.48 -16.63 2.79
CA SER A 70 -10.59 -15.45 3.66
C SER A 70 -11.02 -14.21 2.89
N LEU A 71 -10.43 -13.99 1.70
CA LEU A 71 -10.78 -12.88 0.82
C LEU A 71 -12.24 -12.96 0.35
N LYS A 72 -12.70 -14.15 -0.06
CA LYS A 72 -14.09 -14.38 -0.44
C LYS A 72 -15.06 -14.08 0.70
N GLU A 73 -14.75 -14.55 1.92
CA GLU A 73 -15.60 -14.30 3.10
C GLU A 73 -15.67 -12.81 3.46
N LYS A 74 -14.53 -12.10 3.43
CA LYS A 74 -14.52 -10.65 3.67
C LYS A 74 -15.32 -9.88 2.63
N LEU A 75 -15.30 -10.32 1.36
CA LEU A 75 -16.15 -9.72 0.31
C LEU A 75 -17.62 -10.00 0.51
N ARG A 76 -18.02 -11.20 0.94
CA ARG A 76 -19.43 -11.53 1.27
C ARG A 76 -19.97 -10.66 2.39
N VAL A 77 -19.15 -10.41 3.42
CA VAL A 77 -19.53 -9.54 4.53
C VAL A 77 -19.67 -8.09 4.09
N ARG A 78 -18.76 -7.62 3.21
CA ARG A 78 -18.76 -6.24 2.72
C ARG A 78 -19.92 -5.96 1.75
N ASP A 79 -20.17 -6.87 0.83
CA ASP A 79 -21.23 -6.75 -0.18
C ASP A 79 -21.96 -8.09 -0.34
N SER A 80 -23.03 -8.24 0.42
CA SER A 80 -23.88 -9.45 0.40
C SER A 80 -24.62 -9.70 -0.92
N LYS A 81 -24.59 -8.74 -1.85
CA LYS A 81 -25.22 -8.87 -3.19
C LYS A 81 -24.21 -9.27 -4.26
N SER A 82 -22.93 -9.22 -3.97
CA SER A 82 -21.88 -9.59 -4.91
C SER A 82 -21.90 -11.10 -5.16
N THR A 83 -21.87 -11.49 -6.42
CA THR A 83 -21.74 -12.89 -6.87
C THR A 83 -20.30 -13.33 -7.06
N LEU A 84 -19.33 -12.40 -6.96
CA LEU A 84 -17.90 -12.69 -7.12
C LEU A 84 -17.39 -13.80 -6.19
N PRO A 85 -17.75 -13.84 -4.90
CA PRO A 85 -17.28 -14.91 -4.01
C PRO A 85 -17.82 -16.30 -4.34
N ASP A 86 -18.85 -16.41 -5.20
CA ASP A 86 -19.46 -17.69 -5.58
C ASP A 86 -18.77 -18.33 -6.80
N LEU A 87 -17.91 -17.59 -7.49
CA LEU A 87 -17.07 -18.12 -8.57
C LEU A 87 -16.08 -19.17 -8.03
N ASP A 88 -15.59 -20.05 -8.91
CA ASP A 88 -14.45 -20.88 -8.55
C ASP A 88 -13.21 -20.00 -8.24
N ASP A 89 -12.19 -20.57 -7.60
CA ASP A 89 -11.06 -19.79 -7.11
C ASP A 89 -10.28 -19.10 -8.23
N ILE A 90 -10.12 -19.76 -9.37
CA ILE A 90 -9.34 -19.23 -10.49
C ILE A 90 -10.09 -18.09 -11.18
N ASP A 91 -11.39 -18.27 -11.45
CA ASP A 91 -12.22 -17.23 -12.07
C ASP A 91 -12.36 -16.03 -11.14
N PHE A 92 -12.55 -16.27 -9.83
CA PHE A 92 -12.56 -15.23 -8.81
C PHE A 92 -11.25 -14.39 -8.81
N LEU A 93 -10.10 -15.06 -8.82
CA LEU A 93 -8.82 -14.37 -8.83
C LEU A 93 -8.57 -13.63 -10.15
N ARG A 94 -9.07 -14.16 -11.27
CA ARG A 94 -8.97 -13.52 -12.58
C ARG A 94 -9.82 -12.27 -12.67
N ASP A 95 -11.05 -12.32 -12.20
CA ASP A 95 -11.97 -11.18 -12.19
C ASP A 95 -11.46 -10.03 -11.33
N LEU A 96 -10.78 -10.36 -10.20
CA LEU A 96 -10.09 -9.37 -9.37
C LEU A 96 -8.72 -8.95 -9.93
N GLN A 97 -8.30 -9.46 -11.09
CA GLN A 97 -7.00 -9.21 -11.70
C GLN A 97 -5.80 -9.60 -10.81
N LEU A 98 -5.99 -10.52 -9.87
CA LEU A 98 -4.94 -11.05 -9.01
C LEU A 98 -4.06 -12.07 -9.75
N ILE A 99 -4.60 -12.70 -10.80
CA ILE A 99 -3.86 -13.49 -11.79
C ILE A 99 -4.12 -12.97 -13.20
N LYS A 100 -3.15 -13.13 -14.07
CA LYS A 100 -3.22 -12.72 -15.48
C LYS A 100 -2.46 -13.72 -16.34
N TYR A 101 -2.83 -13.78 -17.62
CA TYR A 101 -2.08 -14.55 -18.61
C TYR A 101 -0.77 -13.87 -18.99
N ASP A 102 0.30 -14.64 -18.99
CA ASP A 102 1.63 -14.31 -19.55
C ASP A 102 1.91 -15.33 -20.66
N GLY A 103 1.55 -14.99 -21.90
CA GLY A 103 1.43 -15.96 -22.98
C GLY A 103 0.30 -16.96 -22.70
N ASP A 104 0.63 -18.26 -22.65
CA ASP A 104 -0.31 -19.35 -22.38
C ASP A 104 -0.34 -19.78 -20.89
N VAL A 105 0.39 -19.09 -20.01
CA VAL A 105 0.53 -19.45 -18.59
C VAL A 105 -0.13 -18.39 -17.71
N GLU A 106 -0.91 -18.83 -16.73
CA GLU A 106 -1.44 -17.94 -15.70
C GLU A 106 -0.41 -17.70 -14.61
N ARG A 107 -0.24 -16.43 -14.25
CA ARG A 107 0.71 -15.98 -13.25
C ARG A 107 0.06 -15.00 -12.28
N LEU A 108 0.61 -14.90 -11.07
CA LEU A 108 0.18 -13.88 -10.13
C LEU A 108 0.65 -12.49 -10.58
N THR A 109 -0.21 -11.52 -10.33
CA THR A 109 0.19 -10.12 -10.27
C THR A 109 0.83 -9.83 -8.90
N ILE A 110 1.44 -8.67 -8.73
CA ILE A 110 1.94 -8.22 -7.43
C ILE A 110 0.79 -8.14 -6.42
N ALA A 111 -0.38 -7.60 -6.82
CA ALA A 111 -1.58 -7.63 -5.99
C ALA A 111 -1.98 -9.06 -5.63
N GLY A 112 -1.97 -9.99 -6.60
CA GLY A 112 -2.27 -11.40 -6.34
C GLY A 112 -1.36 -12.01 -5.29
N LEU A 113 -0.04 -11.80 -5.41
CA LEU A 113 0.91 -12.27 -4.42
C LEU A 113 0.67 -11.66 -3.04
N LEU A 114 0.38 -10.34 -3.00
CA LEU A 114 0.14 -9.62 -1.74
C LEU A 114 -1.17 -10.02 -1.06
N PHE A 115 -2.23 -10.37 -1.81
CA PHE A 115 -3.52 -10.73 -1.20
C PHE A 115 -3.64 -12.21 -0.89
N VAL A 116 -3.17 -13.08 -1.80
CA VAL A 116 -3.41 -14.53 -1.70
C VAL A 116 -2.15 -15.38 -1.84
N GLY A 117 -0.96 -14.79 -1.81
CA GLY A 117 0.29 -15.53 -1.91
C GLY A 117 0.62 -16.31 -0.63
N LYS A 118 1.40 -17.38 -0.77
CA LYS A 118 2.03 -18.05 0.37
C LYS A 118 3.10 -17.15 0.98
N GLU A 119 3.29 -17.22 2.29
CA GLU A 119 4.36 -16.49 2.99
C GLU A 119 5.74 -16.73 2.36
N THR A 120 6.09 -17.99 2.07
CA THR A 120 7.35 -18.34 1.42
C THR A 120 7.49 -17.74 0.03
N SER A 121 6.39 -17.61 -0.70
CA SER A 121 6.37 -16.99 -2.02
C SER A 121 6.52 -15.49 -1.95
N ILE A 122 5.91 -14.82 -0.97
CA ILE A 122 6.10 -13.38 -0.71
C ILE A 122 7.56 -13.12 -0.35
N GLN A 123 8.16 -13.92 0.54
CA GLN A 123 9.57 -13.79 0.93
C GLN A 123 10.52 -13.96 -0.24
N ARG A 124 10.19 -14.83 -1.21
CA ARG A 124 11.02 -15.11 -2.39
C ARG A 124 10.83 -14.10 -3.51
N LEU A 125 9.59 -13.74 -3.82
CA LEU A 125 9.23 -12.97 -5.02
C LEU A 125 9.09 -11.48 -4.77
N LEU A 126 8.79 -11.07 -3.53
CA LEU A 126 8.61 -9.67 -3.13
C LEU A 126 9.16 -9.42 -1.70
N PRO A 127 10.46 -9.69 -1.47
CA PRO A 127 11.06 -9.67 -0.13
C PRO A 127 10.94 -8.31 0.58
N GLN A 128 10.79 -7.23 -0.17
CA GLN A 128 10.57 -5.89 0.36
C GLN A 128 9.14 -5.66 0.90
N ALA A 129 8.17 -6.55 0.62
CA ALA A 129 6.80 -6.44 1.15
C ALA A 129 6.76 -6.77 2.65
N GLU A 130 7.41 -5.96 3.45
CA GLU A 130 7.57 -6.14 4.88
C GLU A 130 6.82 -5.06 5.66
N VAL A 131 6.14 -5.48 6.74
CA VAL A 131 5.53 -4.60 7.73
C VAL A 131 6.13 -4.93 9.09
N ILE A 132 6.64 -3.93 9.79
CA ILE A 132 7.30 -4.07 11.09
C ILE A 132 6.46 -3.35 12.13
N TYR A 133 6.01 -4.09 13.13
CA TYR A 133 5.36 -3.53 14.30
C TYR A 133 6.35 -3.40 15.45
N LEU A 134 6.32 -2.24 16.11
CA LEU A 134 7.10 -1.92 17.30
C LEU A 134 6.18 -1.41 18.39
N HIS A 135 6.31 -1.95 19.60
CA HIS A 135 5.61 -1.48 20.79
C HIS A 135 6.58 -0.81 21.75
N TYR A 136 6.16 0.32 22.29
CA TYR A 136 6.87 1.12 23.27
C TYR A 136 5.96 1.32 24.50
N SER A 137 6.39 0.84 25.67
CA SER A 137 5.65 1.02 26.93
C SER A 137 5.78 2.42 27.53
N ALA A 138 6.75 3.20 27.02
CA ALA A 138 6.99 4.59 27.40
C ALA A 138 7.34 5.42 26.16
N ASP A 139 7.27 6.74 26.29
CA ASP A 139 7.71 7.68 25.24
C ASP A 139 9.23 7.71 24.99
N ASN A 140 9.96 6.81 25.64
CA ASN A 140 11.39 6.65 25.40
C ASN A 140 11.61 6.03 24.01
N LEU A 141 12.18 6.80 23.09
CA LEU A 141 12.30 6.46 21.67
C LEU A 141 13.45 5.50 21.37
N GLU A 142 14.28 5.13 22.33
CA GLU A 142 15.50 4.37 22.07
C GLU A 142 15.29 2.85 22.12
N GLU A 143 14.30 2.36 22.90
CA GLU A 143 14.07 0.92 23.08
C GLU A 143 12.59 0.57 22.91
N TYR A 144 12.31 -0.42 22.10
CA TYR A 144 10.98 -1.03 21.96
C TYR A 144 10.89 -2.28 22.84
N ASP A 145 9.72 -2.52 23.43
CA ASP A 145 9.49 -3.70 24.29
C ASP A 145 9.13 -4.93 23.47
N ALA A 146 8.50 -4.72 22.32
CA ALA A 146 8.11 -5.82 21.43
C ALA A 146 8.29 -5.43 19.96
N ARG A 147 8.70 -6.42 19.16
CA ARG A 147 8.83 -6.30 17.71
C ARG A 147 8.18 -7.50 17.02
N LEU A 148 7.53 -7.23 15.89
CA LEU A 148 6.94 -8.25 15.04
C LEU A 148 7.18 -7.89 13.57
N ASP A 149 7.91 -8.75 12.86
CA ASP A 149 8.22 -8.59 11.44
C ASP A 149 7.26 -9.48 10.63
N LEU A 150 6.52 -8.89 9.69
CA LEU A 150 5.49 -9.57 8.93
C LEU A 150 5.79 -9.47 7.43
N LYS A 151 5.90 -10.64 6.79
CA LYS A 151 5.94 -10.83 5.33
C LYS A 151 4.85 -11.82 4.95
N LEU A 152 3.61 -11.42 5.19
CA LEU A 152 2.41 -12.22 5.04
C LEU A 152 1.46 -11.57 4.03
N PRO A 153 0.45 -12.31 3.54
CA PRO A 153 -0.65 -11.71 2.80
C PRO A 153 -1.29 -10.56 3.56
N LEU A 154 -1.71 -9.52 2.83
CA LEU A 154 -2.18 -8.26 3.44
C LEU A 154 -3.35 -8.45 4.41
N ILE A 155 -4.26 -9.40 4.12
CA ILE A 155 -5.38 -9.72 5.02
C ILE A 155 -4.84 -10.22 6.36
N SER A 156 -3.93 -11.19 6.32
CA SER A 156 -3.28 -11.73 7.52
C SER A 156 -2.45 -10.68 8.26
N VAL A 157 -1.80 -9.74 7.54
CA VAL A 157 -1.08 -8.62 8.16
C VAL A 157 -2.05 -7.71 8.92
N ILE A 158 -3.17 -7.34 8.29
CA ILE A 158 -4.18 -6.46 8.89
C ILE A 158 -4.78 -7.11 10.15
N ASP A 159 -5.19 -8.36 10.05
CA ASP A 159 -5.82 -9.09 11.16
C ASP A 159 -4.84 -9.22 12.35
N LYS A 160 -3.58 -9.63 12.10
CA LYS A 160 -2.55 -9.77 13.14
C LYS A 160 -2.17 -8.44 13.79
N LEU A 161 -2.03 -7.38 13.00
CA LEU A 161 -1.69 -6.07 13.55
C LEU A 161 -2.84 -5.47 14.33
N THR A 162 -4.09 -5.66 13.88
CA THR A 162 -5.27 -5.25 14.62
C THR A 162 -5.32 -5.94 15.98
N GLU A 163 -5.19 -7.27 16.01
CA GLU A 163 -5.12 -8.03 17.26
C GLU A 163 -3.99 -7.53 18.17
N ARG A 164 -2.80 -7.28 17.60
CA ARG A 164 -1.64 -6.84 18.36
C ARG A 164 -1.84 -5.44 18.95
N VAL A 165 -2.36 -4.49 18.18
CA VAL A 165 -2.63 -3.13 18.66
C VAL A 165 -3.70 -3.15 19.73
N GLN A 166 -4.76 -3.93 19.56
CA GLN A 166 -5.83 -4.06 20.56
C GLN A 166 -5.33 -4.70 21.86
N ALA A 167 -4.41 -5.66 21.80
CA ALA A 167 -3.85 -6.30 23.01
C ALA A 167 -3.12 -5.34 23.95
N TYR A 168 -2.63 -4.20 23.45
CA TYR A 168 -1.97 -3.15 24.22
C TYR A 168 -2.84 -1.89 24.37
N SER A 169 -4.03 -1.84 23.77
CA SER A 169 -4.97 -0.74 23.90
C SER A 169 -5.68 -0.80 25.26
N LYS A 170 -5.91 0.36 25.85
CA LYS A 170 -6.66 0.48 27.09
C LYS A 170 -8.10 0.92 26.79
N ILE A 171 -9.00 0.51 27.64
CA ILE A 171 -10.38 1.00 27.63
C ILE A 171 -10.54 1.91 28.84
N GLU A 172 -10.75 3.19 28.57
CA GLU A 172 -11.05 4.16 29.62
C GLU A 172 -12.56 4.26 29.85
N ASN A 173 -12.94 4.25 31.13
CA ASN A 173 -14.33 4.42 31.52
C ASN A 173 -14.56 5.88 31.90
N ILE A 174 -15.25 6.63 31.06
CA ILE A 174 -15.58 8.03 31.28
C ILE A 174 -17.01 8.11 31.77
N GLN A 175 -17.22 8.74 32.93
CA GLN A 175 -18.55 8.99 33.46
C GLN A 175 -19.05 10.36 32.99
N VAL A 176 -20.15 10.35 32.22
CA VAL A 176 -20.82 11.56 31.74
C VAL A 176 -22.23 11.60 32.36
N GLY A 177 -22.35 12.33 33.46
CA GLY A 177 -23.59 12.35 34.24
C GLY A 177 -23.94 10.98 34.82
N LEU A 178 -25.07 10.40 34.41
CA LEU A 178 -25.52 9.06 34.82
C LEU A 178 -25.04 7.94 33.87
N PHE A 179 -24.37 8.28 32.79
CA PHE A 179 -23.90 7.32 31.78
C PHE A 179 -22.42 7.03 31.97
N ARG A 180 -22.05 5.75 31.84
CA ARG A 180 -20.68 5.30 31.74
C ARG A 180 -20.39 4.99 30.29
N LEU A 181 -19.40 5.69 29.70
CA LEU A 181 -18.92 5.47 28.34
C LEU A 181 -17.60 4.74 28.42
N GLU A 182 -17.47 3.69 27.61
CA GLU A 182 -16.23 3.00 27.38
C GLU A 182 -15.58 3.61 26.12
N VAL A 183 -14.39 4.15 26.28
CA VAL A 183 -13.62 4.77 25.19
C VAL A 183 -12.33 3.98 25.02
N GLU A 184 -12.15 3.44 23.82
CA GLU A 184 -10.92 2.76 23.44
C GLU A 184 -9.86 3.80 23.03
N ASP A 185 -8.62 3.64 23.48
CA ASP A 185 -7.50 4.50 23.09
C ASP A 185 -7.30 4.49 21.57
N PHE A 186 -7.39 3.28 20.96
CA PHE A 186 -7.22 3.07 19.53
C PHE A 186 -8.39 2.27 18.97
N PRO A 187 -9.49 2.92 18.52
CA PRO A 187 -10.62 2.22 17.93
C PRO A 187 -10.18 1.37 16.72
N GLU A 188 -10.55 0.10 16.75
CA GLU A 188 -10.14 -0.89 15.75
C GLU A 188 -10.35 -0.41 14.31
N ARG A 189 -11.53 0.14 14.03
CA ARG A 189 -11.90 0.62 12.69
C ARG A 189 -10.99 1.76 12.21
N VAL A 190 -10.60 2.67 13.11
CA VAL A 190 -9.71 3.80 12.76
C VAL A 190 -8.31 3.29 12.44
N PHE A 191 -7.82 2.35 13.24
CA PHE A 191 -6.51 1.73 12.99
C PHE A 191 -6.49 0.96 11.67
N GLN A 192 -7.52 0.13 11.40
CA GLN A 192 -7.62 -0.64 10.16
C GLN A 192 -7.65 0.28 8.93
N GLU A 193 -8.40 1.38 8.97
CA GLU A 193 -8.45 2.34 7.86
C GLU A 193 -7.08 3.00 7.63
N ALA A 194 -6.39 3.42 8.70
CA ALA A 194 -5.06 4.00 8.60
C ALA A 194 -4.04 3.01 8.02
N LEU A 195 -4.10 1.74 8.45
CA LEU A 195 -3.23 0.68 7.95
C LEU A 195 -3.51 0.36 6.48
N LEU A 196 -4.79 0.23 6.10
CA LEU A 196 -5.21 0.04 4.70
C LEU A 196 -4.71 1.17 3.81
N ASN A 197 -4.83 2.42 4.25
CA ASN A 197 -4.32 3.57 3.54
C ASN A 197 -2.79 3.48 3.37
N ALA A 198 -2.05 3.13 4.40
CA ALA A 198 -0.61 2.94 4.31
C ALA A 198 -0.24 1.86 3.29
N LEU A 199 -0.90 0.70 3.33
CA LEU A 199 -0.61 -0.43 2.44
C LEU A 199 -1.00 -0.14 0.98
N SER A 200 -2.13 0.55 0.72
CA SER A 200 -2.57 0.92 -0.63
C SER A 200 -1.71 2.02 -1.25
N HIS A 201 -1.15 2.92 -0.43
CA HIS A 201 -0.29 4.00 -0.89
C HIS A 201 1.21 3.67 -0.80
N ARG A 202 1.58 2.49 -0.30
CA ARG A 202 2.97 2.06 -0.22
C ARG A 202 3.63 2.02 -1.60
N ASP A 203 4.87 2.47 -1.65
CA ASP A 203 5.75 2.20 -2.80
C ASP A 203 6.40 0.81 -2.65
N TYR A 204 5.83 -0.19 -3.34
CA TYR A 204 6.36 -1.57 -3.33
C TYR A 204 7.64 -1.75 -4.15
N GLN A 205 8.13 -0.71 -4.83
CA GLN A 205 9.46 -0.71 -5.45
C GLN A 205 10.55 -0.32 -4.43
N SER A 206 10.16 0.31 -3.32
CA SER A 206 11.08 0.65 -2.23
C SER A 206 11.41 -0.56 -1.38
N ASN A 207 12.69 -0.70 -1.01
CA ASN A 207 13.15 -1.73 -0.09
C ASN A 207 12.86 -1.43 1.39
N ALA A 208 12.33 -0.24 1.70
CA ALA A 208 11.99 0.11 3.07
C ALA A 208 10.67 -0.55 3.52
N ALA A 209 10.61 -0.99 4.77
CA ALA A 209 9.40 -1.56 5.36
C ALA A 209 8.35 -0.47 5.71
N VAL A 210 7.09 -0.90 5.87
CA VAL A 210 6.09 -0.09 6.58
C VAL A 210 6.34 -0.31 8.08
N TYR A 211 6.41 0.77 8.86
CA TYR A 211 6.51 0.68 10.31
C TYR A 211 5.19 1.06 10.96
N VAL A 212 4.74 0.24 11.90
CA VAL A 212 3.62 0.52 12.80
C VAL A 212 4.19 0.61 14.22
N LYS A 213 4.26 1.81 14.77
CA LYS A 213 4.84 2.10 16.09
C LYS A 213 3.72 2.45 17.05
N GLN A 214 3.51 1.62 18.05
CA GLN A 214 2.50 1.87 19.11
C GLN A 214 3.18 2.39 20.36
N TYR A 215 2.77 3.57 20.78
CA TYR A 215 3.14 4.23 22.03
C TYR A 215 1.96 4.20 23.01
N PRO A 216 2.16 4.60 24.28
CA PRO A 216 1.07 4.62 25.26
C PRO A 216 -0.13 5.50 24.88
N ASP A 217 0.09 6.55 24.07
CA ASP A 217 -0.90 7.58 23.74
C ASP A 217 -1.18 7.72 22.23
N ARG A 218 -0.43 7.02 21.37
CA ARG A 218 -0.56 7.15 19.90
C ARG A 218 -0.08 5.92 19.15
N VAL A 219 -0.59 5.76 17.94
CA VAL A 219 -0.03 4.85 16.92
C VAL A 219 0.49 5.68 15.76
N VAL A 220 1.73 5.42 15.34
CA VAL A 220 2.38 6.06 14.20
C VAL A 220 2.59 5.02 13.10
N ILE A 221 2.08 5.29 11.90
CA ILE A 221 2.31 4.44 10.73
C ILE A 221 3.20 5.19 9.75
N GLU A 222 4.38 4.65 9.50
CA GLU A 222 5.37 5.21 8.57
C GLU A 222 5.38 4.37 7.30
N ASN A 223 5.18 5.00 6.16
CA ASN A 223 5.05 4.35 4.88
C ASN A 223 6.16 4.80 3.92
N PRO A 224 6.90 3.88 3.26
CA PRO A 224 7.89 4.26 2.27
C PRO A 224 7.24 4.84 1.01
N GLY A 225 7.89 5.84 0.45
CA GLY A 225 7.46 6.56 -0.76
C GLY A 225 7.08 8.01 -0.47
N GLY A 226 7.26 8.87 -1.45
CA GLY A 226 6.81 10.27 -1.40
C GLY A 226 5.36 10.43 -1.86
N PHE A 227 4.87 11.65 -1.85
CA PHE A 227 3.56 11.96 -2.41
C PHE A 227 3.50 11.67 -3.92
N LEU A 228 2.31 11.28 -4.39
CA LEU A 228 2.06 11.15 -5.83
C LEU A 228 2.08 12.53 -6.50
N GLU A 229 2.28 12.53 -7.82
CA GLU A 229 2.32 13.76 -8.59
C GLU A 229 1.05 14.61 -8.37
N GLY A 230 1.25 15.90 -8.07
CA GLY A 230 0.17 16.85 -7.77
C GLY A 230 -0.26 16.89 -6.31
N ILE A 231 0.19 15.97 -5.45
CA ILE A 231 -0.06 15.97 -4.01
C ILE A 231 1.13 16.61 -3.29
N THR A 232 0.83 17.52 -2.38
CA THR A 232 1.80 18.23 -1.53
C THR A 232 1.30 18.25 -0.08
N GLU A 233 2.15 18.62 0.86
CA GLU A 233 1.76 18.79 2.27
C GLU A 233 0.61 19.80 2.42
N ASP A 234 0.56 20.83 1.58
CA ASP A 234 -0.45 21.88 1.65
C ASP A 234 -1.83 21.43 1.13
N ASN A 235 -1.88 20.46 0.21
CA ASN A 235 -3.14 20.08 -0.45
C ASN A 235 -3.61 18.64 -0.13
N ILE A 236 -2.84 17.85 0.62
CA ILE A 236 -3.16 16.44 0.89
C ILE A 236 -4.55 16.24 1.52
N ILE A 237 -5.02 17.18 2.32
CA ILE A 237 -6.33 17.10 2.99
C ILE A 237 -7.48 17.37 2.02
N THR A 238 -7.27 18.21 1.02
CA THR A 238 -8.29 18.68 0.06
C THR A 238 -8.21 18.01 -1.28
N HIS A 239 -7.08 17.35 -1.60
CA HIS A 239 -6.89 16.65 -2.86
C HIS A 239 -7.68 15.31 -2.84
N PRO A 240 -8.38 14.98 -3.94
CA PRO A 240 -9.01 13.65 -4.07
C PRO A 240 -8.00 12.53 -3.84
N SER A 241 -8.40 11.51 -3.07
CA SER A 241 -7.54 10.35 -2.82
C SER A 241 -7.28 9.59 -4.13
N ILE A 242 -6.02 9.45 -4.50
CA ILE A 242 -5.57 8.66 -5.65
C ILE A 242 -4.67 7.55 -5.10
N PRO A 243 -5.12 6.28 -5.08
CA PRO A 243 -4.28 5.18 -4.61
C PRO A 243 -3.09 4.96 -5.55
N ARG A 244 -1.92 4.65 -5.00
CA ARG A 244 -0.72 4.27 -5.75
C ARG A 244 -0.88 2.88 -6.35
N ASN A 245 -1.50 1.98 -5.61
CA ASN A 245 -1.81 0.62 -6.00
C ASN A 245 -3.35 0.49 -6.14
N LYS A 246 -3.81 0.03 -7.30
CA LYS A 246 -5.24 -0.01 -7.67
C LYS A 246 -5.78 -1.42 -7.63
#